data_4822eaa219b688a4c342d32e423afc3c
#
_entry.id   4822eaa219b688a4c342d32e423afc3c
#
_cell.length_a   1.000
_cell.length_b   1.000
_cell.length_c   1.000
_cell.angle_alpha   90.00
_cell.angle_beta   90.00
_cell.angle_gamma   90.00
#
_symmetry.space_group_name_H-M   'P 1'
#
loop_
_entity.id
_entity.type
_entity.pdbx_description
1 polymer ?
#
loop_
_entity_poly.entity_id
_entity_poly.type
_entity_poly.pdbx_seq_one_letter_code
_entity_poly.pdbx_strand_id
1 'polypeptide(L)'
;MNQPGQPGVPVADWAQRLGWRMAWNVPDNVLDQLPGAPFHNYRRRSVPLLMAGFYQGMPGLAVHIRFSKKNSSPGSSHYSSSAGMYMNGASKTSKQVVTCGTVVLEMPSPVPELVVEEKRDKLGDIASLFDFNRSKNVVQGKGIDVGPASLNIYHVSGASPEYARAVVTPDRTRWLYNEGRGPAPNTTLGKVHFRLSGRKIIVWCGRNFEDPVVLDNLLGIAQEIQRWIPPAAYQDPAAAEADRQSIPLPQLQLPFV
;
A
#
# COMPACT_ATOMS: atom_id res chain seq x y z
N MET A 1 -27.55 -14.75 -3.95
CA MET A 1 -26.23 -15.45 -3.83
C MET A 1 -25.15 -14.42 -4.03
N ASN A 2 -24.33 -14.12 -3.01
CA ASN A 2 -23.22 -13.18 -3.15
C ASN A 2 -22.17 -13.82 -4.05
N GLN A 3 -21.73 -13.10 -5.09
CA GLN A 3 -20.62 -13.57 -5.94
C GLN A 3 -19.34 -13.68 -5.09
N PRO A 4 -18.52 -14.73 -5.28
CA PRO A 4 -17.25 -14.86 -4.58
C PRO A 4 -16.36 -13.63 -4.89
N GLY A 5 -16.04 -12.84 -3.86
CA GLY A 5 -15.19 -11.67 -3.97
C GLY A 5 -15.86 -10.30 -3.83
N GLN A 6 -17.18 -10.25 -3.64
CA GLN A 6 -17.83 -9.00 -3.19
C GLN A 6 -17.48 -8.76 -1.71
N PRO A 7 -16.93 -7.58 -1.33
CA PRO A 7 -16.91 -7.18 0.06
C PRO A 7 -18.34 -7.12 0.60
N GLY A 8 -18.47 -7.31 1.89
CA GLY A 8 -19.77 -7.34 2.52
C GLY A 8 -20.56 -6.04 2.34
N VAL A 9 -21.88 -6.14 2.52
CA VAL A 9 -22.85 -5.04 2.55
C VAL A 9 -22.32 -3.76 3.27
N PRO A 10 -21.56 -3.84 4.39
CA PRO A 10 -21.08 -2.66 5.10
C PRO A 10 -20.24 -1.68 4.28
N VAL A 11 -19.38 -2.14 3.37
CA VAL A 11 -18.53 -1.21 2.59
C VAL A 11 -19.32 -0.52 1.48
N ALA A 12 -20.33 -1.19 0.92
CA ALA A 12 -21.24 -0.59 -0.05
C ALA A 12 -22.07 0.54 0.60
N ASP A 13 -22.62 0.28 1.79
CA ASP A 13 -23.36 1.28 2.56
C ASP A 13 -22.49 2.47 2.94
N TRP A 14 -21.23 2.20 3.30
CA TRP A 14 -20.25 3.25 3.58
C TRP A 14 -20.02 4.13 2.35
N ALA A 15 -19.75 3.53 1.20
CA ALA A 15 -19.50 4.25 -0.05
C ALA A 15 -20.73 5.09 -0.48
N GLN A 16 -21.92 4.53 -0.38
CA GLN A 16 -23.17 5.20 -0.70
C GLN A 16 -23.39 6.44 0.20
N ARG A 17 -23.19 6.32 1.50
CA ARG A 17 -23.36 7.43 2.45
C ARG A 17 -22.40 8.59 2.18
N LEU A 18 -21.19 8.31 1.71
CA LEU A 18 -20.17 9.31 1.40
C LEU A 18 -20.19 9.76 -0.07
N GLY A 19 -21.10 9.25 -0.88
CA GLY A 19 -21.19 9.57 -2.31
C GLY A 19 -20.01 9.04 -3.13
N TRP A 20 -19.36 7.96 -2.65
CA TRP A 20 -18.29 7.30 -3.39
C TRP A 20 -18.86 6.35 -4.43
N ARG A 21 -18.31 6.41 -5.65
CA ARG A 21 -18.60 5.43 -6.70
C ARG A 21 -17.79 4.17 -6.46
N MET A 22 -18.34 3.01 -6.84
CA MET A 22 -17.73 1.71 -6.63
C MET A 22 -17.74 0.88 -7.91
N ALA A 23 -16.70 0.09 -8.11
CA ALA A 23 -16.62 -0.92 -9.14
C ALA A 23 -15.98 -2.21 -8.58
N TRP A 24 -16.56 -3.34 -8.97
CA TRP A 24 -16.12 -4.68 -8.54
C TRP A 24 -15.37 -5.40 -9.66
N ASN A 25 -14.35 -6.19 -9.28
CA ASN A 25 -13.59 -7.02 -10.22
C ASN A 25 -13.07 -6.23 -11.42
N VAL A 26 -12.44 -5.11 -11.12
CA VAL A 26 -11.92 -4.17 -12.11
C VAL A 26 -10.70 -4.77 -12.82
N PRO A 27 -10.52 -4.53 -14.13
CA PRO A 27 -9.29 -4.90 -14.84
C PRO A 27 -8.06 -4.30 -14.15
N ASP A 28 -7.00 -5.07 -14.02
CA ASP A 28 -5.81 -4.67 -13.24
C ASP A 28 -4.96 -3.59 -13.91
N ASN A 29 -5.16 -3.31 -15.19
CA ASN A 29 -4.51 -2.22 -15.92
C ASN A 29 -4.86 -0.82 -15.37
N VAL A 30 -5.95 -0.68 -14.61
CA VAL A 30 -6.27 0.57 -13.90
C VAL A 30 -5.14 0.99 -12.96
N LEU A 31 -4.41 0.01 -12.40
CA LEU A 31 -3.28 0.25 -11.51
C LEU A 31 -2.07 0.87 -12.23
N ASP A 32 -1.98 0.72 -13.56
CA ASP A 32 -0.87 1.25 -14.35
C ASP A 32 -0.92 2.78 -14.46
N GLN A 33 -2.06 3.37 -14.16
CA GLN A 33 -2.27 4.82 -14.12
C GLN A 33 -1.81 5.46 -12.79
N LEU A 34 -1.48 4.62 -11.80
CA LEU A 34 -1.07 5.07 -10.45
C LEU A 34 0.45 4.94 -10.30
N PRO A 35 1.13 5.85 -9.59
CA PRO A 35 2.58 5.86 -9.50
C PRO A 35 3.11 4.78 -8.54
N GLY A 36 4.06 4.00 -8.99
CA GLY A 36 4.94 3.15 -8.18
C GLY A 36 4.27 2.14 -7.25
N ALA A 37 4.84 1.94 -6.08
CA ALA A 37 4.29 1.04 -5.06
C ALA A 37 3.01 1.62 -4.43
N PRO A 38 2.04 0.74 -4.04
CA PRO A 38 2.05 -0.73 -4.16
C PRO A 38 1.56 -1.27 -5.52
N PHE A 39 1.34 -0.44 -6.53
CA PHE A 39 0.59 -0.77 -7.74
C PHE A 39 1.37 -1.60 -8.77
N HIS A 40 2.68 -1.38 -8.90
CA HIS A 40 3.51 -1.93 -9.98
C HIS A 40 4.33 -3.18 -9.63
N ASN A 41 4.22 -3.69 -8.41
CA ASN A 41 5.21 -4.64 -7.88
C ASN A 41 5.00 -6.10 -8.29
N TYR A 42 3.85 -6.46 -8.86
CA TYR A 42 3.53 -7.86 -9.13
C TYR A 42 2.90 -8.06 -10.50
N ARG A 43 3.40 -9.09 -11.23
CA ARG A 43 2.86 -9.45 -12.55
C ARG A 43 1.48 -10.10 -12.51
N ARG A 44 1.07 -10.63 -11.34
CA ARG A 44 -0.23 -11.28 -11.15
C ARG A 44 -0.97 -10.58 -10.04
N ARG A 45 -1.74 -9.61 -10.42
CA ARG A 45 -2.58 -8.80 -9.55
C ARG A 45 -4.03 -8.89 -10.01
N SER A 46 -4.94 -8.62 -9.13
CA SER A 46 -6.37 -8.44 -9.42
C SER A 46 -6.90 -7.34 -8.51
N VAL A 47 -7.95 -6.66 -8.95
CA VAL A 47 -8.58 -5.54 -8.25
C VAL A 47 -10.03 -5.93 -7.93
N PRO A 48 -10.27 -6.62 -6.81
CA PRO A 48 -11.63 -7.01 -6.41
C PRO A 48 -12.55 -5.82 -6.18
N LEU A 49 -12.01 -4.69 -5.71
CA LEU A 49 -12.78 -3.48 -5.41
C LEU A 49 -11.98 -2.24 -5.73
N LEU A 50 -12.64 -1.29 -6.38
CA LEU A 50 -12.19 0.06 -6.63
C LEU A 50 -13.27 1.03 -6.19
N MET A 51 -12.92 2.08 -5.48
CA MET A 51 -13.84 3.14 -5.08
C MET A 51 -13.20 4.49 -5.32
N ALA A 52 -13.98 5.48 -5.75
CA ALA A 52 -13.51 6.85 -5.90
C ALA A 52 -14.57 7.86 -5.47
N GLY A 53 -14.13 8.94 -4.86
CA GLY A 53 -14.99 9.99 -4.35
C GLY A 53 -14.20 11.14 -3.77
N PHE A 54 -14.78 11.83 -2.83
CA PHE A 54 -14.11 12.90 -2.08
C PHE A 54 -14.05 12.53 -0.60
N TYR A 55 -12.91 12.78 0.00
CA TYR A 55 -12.72 12.67 1.44
C TYR A 55 -12.28 14.02 1.99
N GLN A 56 -13.13 14.65 2.80
CA GLN A 56 -12.90 15.99 3.36
C GLN A 56 -12.46 17.04 2.32
N GLY A 57 -13.11 17.03 1.15
CA GLY A 57 -12.84 17.95 0.05
C GLY A 57 -11.69 17.58 -0.87
N MET A 58 -10.92 16.53 -0.57
CA MET A 58 -9.85 16.02 -1.43
C MET A 58 -10.35 14.89 -2.32
N PRO A 59 -9.99 14.86 -3.62
CA PRO A 59 -10.22 13.69 -4.46
C PRO A 59 -9.53 12.47 -3.84
N GLY A 60 -10.27 11.36 -3.77
CA GLY A 60 -9.81 10.13 -3.15
C GLY A 60 -10.10 8.91 -4.00
N LEU A 61 -9.20 7.93 -3.88
CA LEU A 61 -9.33 6.61 -4.47
C LEU A 61 -9.03 5.56 -3.40
N ALA A 62 -9.81 4.50 -3.36
CA ALA A 62 -9.52 3.33 -2.53
C ALA A 62 -9.51 2.07 -3.39
N VAL A 63 -8.48 1.27 -3.25
CA VAL A 63 -8.23 0.09 -4.07
C VAL A 63 -7.92 -1.11 -3.19
N HIS A 64 -8.71 -2.16 -3.35
CA HIS A 64 -8.38 -3.47 -2.80
C HIS A 64 -7.63 -4.26 -3.88
N ILE A 65 -6.40 -4.66 -3.60
CA ILE A 65 -5.54 -5.38 -4.52
C ILE A 65 -5.25 -6.77 -3.95
N ARG A 66 -5.30 -7.81 -4.79
CA ARG A 66 -4.82 -9.15 -4.47
C ARG A 66 -3.63 -9.50 -5.36
N PHE A 67 -2.56 -9.93 -4.73
CA PHE A 67 -1.36 -10.41 -5.40
C PHE A 67 -1.27 -11.94 -5.30
N SER A 68 -0.92 -12.60 -6.40
CA SER A 68 -0.71 -14.06 -6.41
C SER A 68 0.76 -14.37 -6.68
N LYS A 69 1.37 -15.17 -5.81
CA LYS A 69 2.70 -15.73 -6.02
C LYS A 69 2.60 -17.25 -6.15
N LYS A 70 3.24 -17.83 -7.16
CA LYS A 70 3.50 -19.26 -7.18
C LYS A 70 4.72 -19.53 -6.33
N ASN A 71 4.57 -20.23 -5.23
CA ASN A 71 5.70 -20.79 -4.52
C ASN A 71 6.11 -22.07 -5.25
N SER A 72 7.17 -22.01 -6.05
CA SER A 72 7.91 -23.19 -6.41
C SER A 72 8.83 -23.53 -5.22
N SER A 73 8.38 -24.37 -4.31
CA SER A 73 9.34 -25.02 -3.41
C SER A 73 10.19 -25.90 -4.29
N PRO A 74 11.55 -25.75 -4.31
CA PRO A 74 12.41 -26.80 -4.80
C PRO A 74 12.06 -28.02 -3.96
N GLY A 75 11.70 -29.13 -4.60
CA GLY A 75 11.41 -30.37 -3.90
C GLY A 75 12.60 -30.69 -2.97
N SER A 76 12.39 -30.60 -1.67
CA SER A 76 13.35 -31.14 -0.73
C SER A 76 13.30 -32.66 -0.91
N SER A 77 14.27 -33.19 -1.68
CA SER A 77 14.54 -34.61 -1.69
C SER A 77 15.09 -34.95 -0.31
N HIS A 78 14.20 -35.32 0.62
CA HIS A 78 14.65 -36.01 1.82
C HIS A 78 15.14 -37.41 1.42
N TYR A 79 16.44 -37.56 1.41
CA TYR A 79 17.06 -38.86 1.39
C TYR A 79 16.73 -39.55 2.71
N SER A 80 15.71 -40.38 2.71
CA SER A 80 15.51 -41.38 3.79
C SER A 80 16.35 -42.57 3.45
N SER A 81 17.42 -42.78 4.20
CA SER A 81 18.41 -43.85 4.02
C SER A 81 17.95 -45.24 4.50
N SER A 82 16.67 -45.49 4.66
CA SER A 82 16.17 -46.74 5.19
C SER A 82 14.93 -47.29 4.48
N ALA A 83 14.91 -47.36 3.19
CA ALA A 83 14.14 -48.29 2.33
C ALA A 83 14.05 -47.68 0.94
N GLY A 84 14.54 -48.34 -0.07
CA GLY A 84 14.60 -47.89 -1.46
C GLY A 84 13.23 -47.73 -2.14
N MET A 85 12.37 -46.85 -1.64
CA MET A 85 11.16 -46.42 -2.27
C MET A 85 11.34 -44.96 -2.72
N TYR A 86 11.51 -44.77 -4.02
CA TYR A 86 11.37 -43.46 -4.67
C TYR A 86 9.91 -43.02 -4.55
N MET A 87 9.58 -42.23 -3.54
CA MET A 87 8.34 -41.44 -3.54
C MET A 87 8.58 -40.23 -4.42
N ASN A 88 8.01 -40.23 -5.63
CA ASN A 88 7.85 -39.02 -6.42
C ASN A 88 6.93 -38.08 -5.65
N GLY A 89 7.53 -37.22 -4.82
CA GLY A 89 6.84 -36.15 -4.12
C GLY A 89 6.31 -35.17 -5.16
N ALA A 90 5.02 -35.30 -5.47
CA ALA A 90 4.33 -34.29 -6.27
C ALA A 90 4.55 -32.91 -5.64
N SER A 91 5.26 -32.04 -6.32
CA SER A 91 5.49 -30.66 -5.90
C SER A 91 4.14 -29.98 -5.71
N LYS A 92 3.69 -29.84 -4.46
CA LYS A 92 2.49 -29.05 -4.13
C LYS A 92 2.84 -27.58 -4.38
N THR A 93 2.51 -27.10 -5.56
CA THR A 93 2.52 -25.65 -5.84
C THR A 93 1.40 -24.99 -5.06
N SER A 94 1.71 -24.46 -3.88
CA SER A 94 0.77 -23.66 -3.12
C SER A 94 0.72 -22.24 -3.73
N LYS A 95 -0.48 -21.80 -4.09
CA LYS A 95 -0.71 -20.42 -4.53
C LYS A 95 -0.93 -19.56 -3.30
N GLN A 96 0.04 -18.72 -2.98
CA GLN A 96 -0.11 -17.74 -1.90
C GLN A 96 -0.78 -16.48 -2.46
N VAL A 97 -1.89 -16.06 -1.84
CA VAL A 97 -2.60 -14.81 -2.15
C VAL A 97 -2.38 -13.83 -1.03
N VAL A 98 -1.92 -12.65 -1.36
CA VAL A 98 -1.73 -11.55 -0.43
C VAL A 98 -2.68 -10.43 -0.79
N THR A 99 -3.29 -9.86 0.22
CA THR A 99 -4.25 -8.77 0.14
C THR A 99 -3.59 -7.46 0.51
N CYS A 100 -3.93 -6.39 -0.19
CA CYS A 100 -3.47 -5.03 0.08
C CYS A 100 -4.65 -4.06 -0.06
N GLY A 101 -5.00 -3.38 1.02
CA GLY A 101 -5.89 -2.23 0.99
C GLY A 101 -5.08 -0.96 0.86
N THR A 102 -5.40 -0.16 -0.13
CA THR A 102 -4.67 1.08 -0.46
C THR A 102 -5.64 2.22 -0.62
N VAL A 103 -5.33 3.36 -0.02
CA VAL A 103 -6.02 4.63 -0.27
C VAL A 103 -5.06 5.63 -0.89
N VAL A 104 -5.58 6.47 -1.77
CA VAL A 104 -4.86 7.58 -2.39
C VAL A 104 -5.69 8.85 -2.18
N LEU A 105 -5.09 9.88 -1.63
CA LEU A 105 -5.68 11.23 -1.59
C LEU A 105 -4.86 12.17 -2.47
N GLU A 106 -5.54 13.07 -3.19
CA GLU A 106 -4.86 14.05 -4.02
C GLU A 106 -4.79 15.42 -3.31
N MET A 107 -3.56 15.87 -3.13
CA MET A 107 -3.24 17.18 -2.57
C MET A 107 -3.38 18.29 -3.61
N PRO A 108 -3.58 19.55 -3.19
CA PRO A 108 -3.70 20.70 -4.11
C PRO A 108 -2.38 20.99 -4.84
N SER A 109 -1.24 20.69 -4.25
CA SER A 109 0.09 20.96 -4.80
C SER A 109 1.02 19.77 -4.63
N PRO A 110 1.98 19.59 -5.56
CA PRO A 110 2.94 18.50 -5.49
C PRO A 110 3.97 18.71 -4.37
N VAL A 111 4.52 17.59 -3.89
CA VAL A 111 5.59 17.54 -2.88
C VAL A 111 6.68 16.58 -3.32
N PRO A 112 7.91 16.71 -2.77
CA PRO A 112 8.99 15.77 -3.04
C PRO A 112 8.63 14.33 -2.71
N GLU A 113 9.22 13.40 -3.43
CA GLU A 113 8.98 11.99 -3.19
C GLU A 113 9.53 11.53 -1.83
N LEU A 114 8.70 10.78 -1.12
CA LEU A 114 9.04 10.16 0.16
C LEU A 114 8.33 8.82 0.27
N VAL A 115 9.06 7.78 0.66
CA VAL A 115 8.52 6.44 0.91
C VAL A 115 8.86 6.03 2.33
N VAL A 116 7.86 5.57 3.07
CA VAL A 116 7.99 5.10 4.45
C VAL A 116 7.36 3.71 4.55
N GLU A 117 8.20 2.72 4.81
CA GLU A 117 7.81 1.32 4.90
C GLU A 117 8.23 0.74 6.24
N GLU A 118 7.31 0.05 6.93
CA GLU A 118 7.66 -0.65 8.16
C GLU A 118 8.68 -1.76 7.87
N LYS A 119 9.76 -1.79 8.64
CA LYS A 119 10.83 -2.78 8.50
C LYS A 119 10.31 -4.18 8.75
N ARG A 120 10.93 -5.13 8.09
CA ARG A 120 10.63 -6.54 8.26
C ARG A 120 11.15 -7.04 9.60
N ASP A 121 10.31 -7.76 10.32
CA ASP A 121 10.80 -8.64 11.37
C ASP A 121 11.53 -9.81 10.71
N LYS A 122 12.74 -10.15 11.21
CA LYS A 122 13.55 -11.25 10.68
C LYS A 122 12.86 -12.63 10.73
N LEU A 123 11.68 -12.73 11.32
CA LEU A 123 10.92 -13.95 11.59
C LEU A 123 9.66 -14.14 10.73
N GLY A 124 9.30 -13.23 9.85
CA GLY A 124 8.03 -13.31 9.13
C GLY A 124 8.18 -13.35 7.60
N ASP A 125 8.19 -14.54 7.01
CA ASP A 125 8.22 -14.78 5.56
C ASP A 125 7.05 -14.13 4.77
N ILE A 126 5.98 -13.73 5.44
CA ILE A 126 4.83 -13.07 4.80
C ILE A 126 5.20 -11.64 4.35
N ALA A 127 6.10 -10.98 5.07
CA ALA A 127 6.60 -9.66 4.67
C ALA A 127 7.48 -9.69 3.40
N SER A 128 8.05 -10.85 3.04
CA SER A 128 8.79 -11.01 1.78
C SER A 128 7.91 -10.85 0.54
N LEU A 129 6.58 -10.95 0.70
CA LEU A 129 5.61 -10.76 -0.37
C LEU A 129 5.39 -9.28 -0.68
N PHE A 130 5.64 -8.41 0.29
CA PHE A 130 5.64 -6.97 0.13
C PHE A 130 7.05 -6.44 -0.12
N ASP A 131 7.87 -7.17 -0.89
CA ASP A 131 9.19 -6.68 -1.33
C ASP A 131 9.01 -5.59 -2.39
N PHE A 132 8.47 -4.46 -1.95
CA PHE A 132 8.22 -3.28 -2.76
C PHE A 132 9.52 -2.67 -3.31
N ASN A 133 10.67 -3.00 -2.72
CA ASN A 133 11.99 -2.50 -3.14
C ASN A 133 12.58 -3.22 -4.37
N ARG A 134 11.94 -4.27 -4.90
CA ARG A 134 12.40 -4.93 -6.13
C ARG A 134 11.88 -4.30 -7.42
N SER A 135 11.02 -3.30 -7.36
CA SER A 135 10.73 -2.49 -8.53
C SER A 135 11.99 -1.73 -8.93
N LYS A 136 12.54 -2.03 -10.09
CA LYS A 136 13.76 -1.39 -10.64
C LYS A 136 13.65 0.14 -10.81
N ASN A 137 12.48 0.71 -10.53
CA ASN A 137 12.15 2.13 -10.67
C ASN A 137 11.95 2.86 -9.32
N VAL A 138 12.02 2.16 -8.18
CA VAL A 138 12.14 2.85 -6.90
C VAL A 138 13.59 3.29 -6.79
N VAL A 139 13.82 4.57 -6.58
CA VAL A 139 15.14 5.09 -6.24
C VAL A 139 15.65 4.23 -5.08
N GLN A 140 16.58 3.32 -5.37
CA GLN A 140 17.27 2.52 -4.35
C GLN A 140 18.20 3.48 -3.58
N GLY A 141 17.57 4.43 -2.87
CA GLY A 141 18.25 5.32 -1.97
C GLY A 141 18.73 4.55 -0.75
N LYS A 142 19.95 4.77 -0.35
CA LYS A 142 20.43 4.43 0.99
C LYS A 142 19.40 4.95 1.99
N GLY A 143 18.90 4.10 2.91
CA GLY A 143 17.87 4.51 3.86
C GLY A 143 18.26 5.82 4.56
N ILE A 144 17.31 6.74 4.64
CA ILE A 144 17.50 8.02 5.28
C ILE A 144 17.37 7.83 6.80
N ASP A 145 18.37 8.29 7.53
CA ASP A 145 18.29 8.34 8.99
C ASP A 145 17.40 9.52 9.42
N VAL A 146 16.28 9.17 10.02
CA VAL A 146 15.28 10.13 10.54
C VAL A 146 15.27 10.17 12.08
N GLY A 147 16.26 9.55 12.73
CA GLY A 147 16.46 9.58 14.17
C GLY A 147 16.31 8.22 14.86
N PRO A 148 16.85 8.08 16.07
CA PRO A 148 17.08 6.77 16.72
C PRO A 148 15.81 5.97 17.03
N ALA A 149 14.68 6.61 17.30
CA ALA A 149 13.44 5.90 17.66
C ALA A 149 12.70 5.31 16.45
N SER A 150 12.90 5.88 15.26
CA SER A 150 12.25 5.45 14.01
C SER A 150 13.05 4.40 13.25
N LEU A 151 14.38 4.35 13.47
CA LEU A 151 15.31 3.47 12.75
C LEU A 151 15.00 1.98 12.87
N ASN A 152 14.37 1.58 13.96
CA ASN A 152 14.08 0.17 14.21
C ASN A 152 12.72 -0.28 13.65
N ILE A 153 11.82 0.64 13.35
CA ILE A 153 10.45 0.34 12.92
C ILE A 153 10.26 0.56 11.42
N TYR A 154 10.76 1.69 10.90
CA TYR A 154 10.53 2.11 9.51
C TYR A 154 11.83 2.21 8.71
N HIS A 155 11.72 1.89 7.42
CA HIS A 155 12.68 2.25 6.39
C HIS A 155 12.14 3.47 5.67
N VAL A 156 12.96 4.52 5.57
CA VAL A 156 12.61 5.79 4.94
C VAL A 156 13.53 6.02 3.75
N SER A 157 12.96 6.32 2.59
CA SER A 157 13.69 6.72 1.39
C SER A 157 12.98 7.87 0.69
N GLY A 158 13.70 8.70 -0.04
CA GLY A 158 13.09 9.85 -0.72
C GLY A 158 14.12 10.73 -1.41
N ALA A 159 13.64 11.82 -2.01
CA ALA A 159 14.44 12.73 -2.80
C ALA A 159 15.41 13.58 -1.95
N SER A 160 15.00 13.96 -0.73
CA SER A 160 15.78 14.84 0.15
C SER A 160 15.78 14.31 1.59
N PRO A 161 16.97 14.14 2.21
CA PRO A 161 17.07 13.78 3.62
C PRO A 161 16.47 14.84 4.57
N GLU A 162 16.59 16.11 4.23
CA GLU A 162 16.02 17.23 5.01
C GLU A 162 14.51 17.17 5.02
N TYR A 163 13.89 16.97 3.84
CA TYR A 163 12.46 16.80 3.70
C TYR A 163 11.98 15.56 4.47
N ALA A 164 12.68 14.44 4.30
CA ALA A 164 12.31 13.21 5.00
C ALA A 164 12.31 13.40 6.53
N ARG A 165 13.33 14.08 7.11
CA ARG A 165 13.38 14.36 8.55
C ARG A 165 12.30 15.35 9.00
N ALA A 166 11.92 16.29 8.14
CA ALA A 166 10.86 17.24 8.45
C ALA A 166 9.46 16.57 8.49
N VAL A 167 9.23 15.58 7.62
CA VAL A 167 7.96 14.82 7.56
C VAL A 167 7.95 13.68 8.57
N VAL A 168 9.04 12.93 8.70
CA VAL A 168 9.12 11.68 9.48
C VAL A 168 9.90 11.92 10.76
N THR A 169 9.20 12.32 11.82
CA THR A 169 9.80 12.48 13.15
C THR A 169 9.60 11.22 14.01
N PRO A 170 10.37 11.03 15.10
CA PRO A 170 10.19 9.91 16.02
C PRO A 170 8.76 9.80 16.58
N ASP A 171 8.11 10.92 16.89
CA ASP A 171 6.75 10.91 17.44
C ASP A 171 5.72 10.54 16.38
N ARG A 172 5.88 11.04 15.14
CA ARG A 172 5.01 10.67 14.01
C ARG A 172 5.15 9.21 13.62
N THR A 173 6.37 8.66 13.66
CA THR A 173 6.57 7.23 13.41
C THR A 173 5.98 6.37 14.52
N ARG A 174 6.07 6.79 15.78
CA ARG A 174 5.42 6.11 16.90
C ARG A 174 3.91 6.17 16.79
N TRP A 175 3.36 7.33 16.42
CA TRP A 175 1.94 7.48 16.16
C TRP A 175 1.48 6.53 15.04
N LEU A 176 2.14 6.54 13.89
CA LEU A 176 1.80 5.68 12.75
C LEU A 176 1.85 4.18 13.12
N TYR A 177 2.84 3.79 13.91
CA TYR A 177 2.97 2.42 14.41
C TYR A 177 1.80 2.04 15.33
N ASN A 178 1.39 2.92 16.21
CA ASN A 178 0.28 2.70 17.14
C ASN A 178 -1.07 2.64 16.41
N GLU A 179 -1.33 3.56 15.48
CA GLU A 179 -2.53 3.55 14.64
C GLU A 179 -2.64 2.26 13.81
N GLY A 180 -1.52 1.79 13.25
CA GLY A 180 -1.48 0.52 12.54
C GLY A 180 -1.84 -0.68 13.41
N ARG A 181 -1.59 -0.63 14.70
CA ARG A 181 -1.90 -1.73 15.63
C ARG A 181 -3.33 -1.67 16.18
N GLY A 182 -3.91 -0.47 16.25
CA GLY A 182 -5.28 -0.25 16.71
C GLY A 182 -5.56 -0.70 18.17
N PRO A 183 -6.66 -0.24 18.76
CA PRO A 183 -7.02 -0.62 20.12
C PRO A 183 -7.63 -2.04 20.21
N ALA A 184 -8.08 -2.61 19.09
CA ALA A 184 -8.72 -3.93 19.07
C ALA A 184 -8.19 -4.79 17.91
N PRO A 185 -8.10 -6.12 18.07
CA PRO A 185 -7.56 -7.02 17.06
C PRO A 185 -8.24 -6.91 15.69
N ASN A 186 -9.55 -6.63 15.68
CA ASN A 186 -10.33 -6.53 14.44
C ASN A 186 -10.15 -5.21 13.69
N THR A 187 -9.71 -4.15 14.38
CA THR A 187 -9.43 -2.84 13.78
C THR A 187 -7.97 -2.65 13.43
N THR A 188 -7.12 -3.62 13.75
CA THR A 188 -5.68 -3.58 13.47
C THR A 188 -5.44 -3.58 11.97
N LEU A 189 -4.81 -2.52 11.47
CA LEU A 189 -4.35 -2.43 10.08
C LEU A 189 -3.14 -3.32 9.82
N GLY A 190 -2.40 -3.66 10.88
CA GLY A 190 -1.11 -4.32 10.79
C GLY A 190 -0.01 -3.31 10.45
N LYS A 191 0.85 -3.69 9.51
CA LYS A 191 1.91 -2.80 9.03
C LYS A 191 1.31 -1.75 8.09
N VAL A 192 1.48 -0.49 8.45
CA VAL A 192 1.04 0.66 7.65
C VAL A 192 2.25 1.28 6.97
N HIS A 193 2.11 1.52 5.70
CA HIS A 193 3.12 2.13 4.84
C HIS A 193 2.54 3.34 4.15
N PHE A 194 3.37 4.30 3.77
CA PHE A 194 2.91 5.40 2.94
C PHE A 194 3.96 5.88 1.94
N ARG A 195 3.48 6.56 0.92
CA ARG A 195 4.29 7.25 -0.09
C ARG A 195 3.68 8.62 -0.38
N LEU A 196 4.54 9.61 -0.49
CA LEU A 196 4.23 10.90 -1.09
C LEU A 196 4.85 10.90 -2.49
N SER A 197 4.07 11.24 -3.51
CA SER A 197 4.54 11.26 -4.90
C SER A 197 3.77 12.30 -5.70
N GLY A 198 4.41 13.42 -6.00
CA GLY A 198 3.72 14.56 -6.59
C GLY A 198 2.55 15.01 -5.72
N ARG A 199 1.34 15.11 -6.28
CA ARG A 199 0.14 15.46 -5.51
C ARG A 199 -0.53 14.29 -4.78
N LYS A 200 0.07 13.12 -4.76
CA LYS A 200 -0.58 11.92 -4.19
C LYS A 200 0.00 11.53 -2.85
N ILE A 201 -0.90 11.33 -1.87
CA ILE A 201 -0.63 10.63 -0.63
C ILE A 201 -1.19 9.23 -0.81
N ILE A 202 -0.33 8.22 -0.77
CA ILE A 202 -0.69 6.82 -0.93
C ILE A 202 -0.41 6.13 0.40
N VAL A 203 -1.44 5.54 1.01
CA VAL A 203 -1.31 4.78 2.27
C VAL A 203 -1.84 3.38 2.05
N TRP A 204 -1.11 2.37 2.50
CA TRP A 204 -1.55 0.98 2.34
C TRP A 204 -1.19 0.10 3.52
N CYS A 205 -1.94 -1.00 3.64
CA CYS A 205 -1.73 -2.04 4.65
C CYS A 205 -2.07 -3.43 4.09
N GLY A 206 -1.78 -4.47 4.86
CA GLY A 206 -2.07 -5.87 4.51
C GLY A 206 -3.51 -6.32 4.75
N ARG A 207 -4.47 -5.39 4.82
CA ARG A 207 -5.89 -5.70 5.04
C ARG A 207 -6.69 -5.41 3.77
N ASN A 208 -7.90 -5.96 3.71
CA ASN A 208 -8.89 -5.64 2.67
C ASN A 208 -9.91 -4.61 3.21
N PHE A 209 -10.88 -4.25 2.38
CA PHE A 209 -11.96 -3.32 2.73
C PHE A 209 -13.30 -4.05 3.03
N GLU A 210 -13.26 -5.31 3.46
CA GLU A 210 -14.45 -6.01 3.94
C GLU A 210 -15.03 -5.33 5.17
N ASP A 211 -14.14 -4.77 6.01
CA ASP A 211 -14.51 -3.91 7.14
C ASP A 211 -14.26 -2.44 6.75
N PRO A 212 -15.31 -1.59 6.68
CA PRO A 212 -15.18 -0.17 6.34
C PRO A 212 -14.34 0.61 7.36
N VAL A 213 -14.16 0.12 8.59
CA VAL A 213 -13.29 0.72 9.60
C VAL A 213 -11.84 0.75 9.11
N VAL A 214 -11.40 -0.27 8.36
CA VAL A 214 -10.06 -0.30 7.74
C VAL A 214 -9.90 0.87 6.78
N LEU A 215 -10.91 1.14 5.97
CA LEU A 215 -10.91 2.22 5.01
C LEU A 215 -10.90 3.60 5.68
N ASP A 216 -11.77 3.80 6.68
CA ASP A 216 -11.83 5.05 7.45
C ASP A 216 -10.50 5.34 8.14
N ASN A 217 -9.88 4.32 8.74
CA ASN A 217 -8.58 4.46 9.40
C ASN A 217 -7.48 4.83 8.40
N LEU A 218 -7.42 4.19 7.23
CA LEU A 218 -6.42 4.53 6.20
C LEU A 218 -6.61 5.94 5.65
N LEU A 219 -7.85 6.37 5.42
CA LEU A 219 -8.16 7.74 4.98
C LEU A 219 -7.79 8.76 6.06
N GLY A 220 -8.08 8.48 7.32
CA GLY A 220 -7.68 9.31 8.46
C GLY A 220 -6.14 9.42 8.58
N ILE A 221 -5.42 8.31 8.41
CA ILE A 221 -3.96 8.30 8.38
C ILE A 221 -3.43 9.14 7.22
N ALA A 222 -3.98 9.00 6.01
CA ALA A 222 -3.56 9.78 4.86
C ALA A 222 -3.75 11.28 5.09
N GLN A 223 -4.86 11.68 5.71
CA GLN A 223 -5.11 13.07 6.06
C GLN A 223 -4.14 13.58 7.14
N GLU A 224 -3.82 12.76 8.14
CA GLU A 224 -2.86 13.16 9.17
C GLU A 224 -1.44 13.30 8.58
N ILE A 225 -1.04 12.41 7.67
CA ILE A 225 0.23 12.53 6.94
C ILE A 225 0.29 13.85 6.14
N GLN A 226 -0.81 14.30 5.55
CA GLN A 226 -0.85 15.60 4.89
C GLN A 226 -0.46 16.75 5.82
N ARG A 227 -0.88 16.72 7.08
CA ARG A 227 -0.54 17.74 8.09
C ARG A 227 0.94 17.71 8.50
N TRP A 228 1.62 16.60 8.25
CA TRP A 228 3.05 16.49 8.52
C TRP A 228 3.92 17.19 7.49
N ILE A 229 3.38 17.47 6.32
CA ILE A 229 4.12 18.08 5.21
C ILE A 229 4.38 19.55 5.51
N PRO A 230 5.64 19.98 5.56
CA PRO A 230 5.96 21.38 5.82
C PRO A 230 5.50 22.26 4.65
N PRO A 231 5.00 23.49 4.91
CA PRO A 231 4.53 24.39 3.85
C PRO A 231 5.54 24.64 2.73
N ALA A 232 6.82 24.71 3.05
CA ALA A 232 7.89 24.90 2.06
C ALA A 232 7.98 23.78 1.03
N ALA A 233 7.56 22.55 1.37
CA ALA A 233 7.60 21.42 0.45
C ALA A 233 6.65 21.58 -0.73
N TYR A 234 5.55 22.33 -0.57
CA TYR A 234 4.59 22.63 -1.63
C TYR A 234 5.11 23.64 -2.67
N GLN A 235 6.29 24.22 -2.43
CA GLN A 235 6.92 25.19 -3.32
C GLN A 235 8.15 24.59 -4.02
N ASP A 236 8.41 23.29 -3.89
CA ASP A 236 9.56 22.61 -4.49
C ASP A 236 9.40 22.52 -6.02
N PRO A 237 10.25 23.19 -6.81
CA PRO A 237 10.14 23.20 -8.27
C PRO A 237 10.43 21.83 -8.88
N ALA A 238 11.29 21.01 -8.24
CA ALA A 238 11.59 19.67 -8.72
C ALA A 238 10.39 18.74 -8.54
N ALA A 239 9.62 18.89 -7.44
CA ALA A 239 8.38 18.16 -7.23
C ALA A 239 7.32 18.57 -8.26
N ALA A 240 7.20 19.87 -8.57
CA ALA A 240 6.29 20.37 -9.60
C ALA A 240 6.63 19.82 -10.99
N GLU A 241 7.91 19.75 -11.34
CA GLU A 241 8.35 19.18 -12.63
C GLU A 241 8.06 17.68 -12.70
N ALA A 242 8.36 16.92 -11.64
CA ALA A 242 8.09 15.50 -11.58
C ALA A 242 6.58 15.17 -11.67
N ASP A 243 5.72 16.04 -11.13
CA ASP A 243 4.26 15.85 -11.15
C ASP A 243 3.63 16.12 -12.53
N ARG A 244 4.31 16.80 -13.46
CA ARG A 244 3.76 17.12 -14.80
C ARG A 244 3.31 15.88 -15.59
N GLN A 245 3.91 14.73 -15.33
CA GLN A 245 3.56 13.46 -15.95
C GLN A 245 2.50 12.68 -15.16
N SER A 246 2.09 13.19 -14.00
CA SER A 246 1.14 12.51 -13.12
C SER A 246 -0.30 12.81 -13.55
N ILE A 247 -1.10 11.75 -13.72
CA ILE A 247 -2.53 11.90 -14.04
C ILE A 247 -3.28 12.26 -12.74
N PRO A 248 -4.02 13.38 -12.69
CA PRO A 248 -4.89 13.72 -11.56
C PRO A 248 -5.94 12.63 -11.30
N LEU A 249 -6.29 12.37 -10.04
CA LEU A 249 -7.29 11.33 -9.70
C LEU A 249 -8.64 11.52 -10.42
N PRO A 250 -9.20 12.73 -10.55
CA PRO A 250 -10.44 12.93 -11.27
C PRO A 250 -10.37 12.62 -12.77
N GLN A 251 -9.16 12.61 -13.35
CA GLN A 251 -8.91 12.33 -14.77
C GLN A 251 -8.56 10.88 -15.05
N LEU A 252 -8.42 10.03 -14.01
CA LEU A 252 -8.19 8.62 -14.20
C LEU A 252 -9.36 7.97 -14.97
N GLN A 253 -9.02 7.12 -15.92
CA GLN A 253 -10.00 6.32 -16.64
C GLN A 253 -10.44 5.16 -15.75
N LEU A 254 -11.46 5.39 -14.94
CA LEU A 254 -11.98 4.43 -14.00
C LEU A 254 -13.25 3.77 -14.55
N PRO A 255 -13.42 2.45 -14.37
CA PRO A 255 -14.51 1.68 -14.94
C PRO A 255 -15.80 1.78 -14.10
N PHE A 256 -16.18 3.00 -13.73
CA PHE A 256 -17.48 3.23 -13.10
C PHE A 256 -18.56 3.35 -14.18
N VAL A 257 -19.58 2.56 -14.03
CA VAL A 257 -20.82 2.65 -14.82
C VAL A 257 -21.77 3.62 -14.14
#